data_01a0310b758154b65d83f789e3cabfb2
#
_entry.id   01a0310b758154b65d83f789e3cabfb2
#
_cell.length_a   1.000
_cell.length_b   1.000
_cell.length_c   1.000
_cell.angle_alpha   90.00
_cell.angle_beta   90.00
_cell.angle_gamma   90.00
#
_symmetry.space_group_name_H-M   'P 1'
#
loop_
_entity.id
_entity.type
_entity.pdbx_description
1 polymer ?
#
loop_
_entity_poly.entity_id
_entity_poly.type
_entity_poly.pdbx_seq_one_letter_code
_entity_poly.pdbx_strand_id
1 'polypeptide(L)'
;TDLLFITNGGCVENAALGSQSTPAAYNTALGQGGGWDLWRRIAEQDESFGNPDKFCYDPEQTNWMSATVTTLDGRIPPYVQKICRRDPFSGKVVTGGIVTVKDSNWLLSWTFNRQPQFREQPKGQLVGWIYGLFSDRPGNYIKKPMRACTGKEICMEWLYHLGVPEAEIEEMAEHSANTIPCMMPYITACFMPRTAGDRPDVVPEGAVNFAFIGQFAGTPRDTIFTTEYSMRTGMEAVYTLLVLD
;
A
#
# COMPACT_ATOMS: atom_id res chain seq x y z
N THR A 1 -16.09 -3.38 34.11
CA THR A 1 -15.13 -2.44 33.51
C THR A 1 -14.96 -2.81 32.06
N ASP A 2 -15.13 -1.84 31.18
CA ASP A 2 -15.03 -2.09 29.76
C ASP A 2 -13.56 -2.14 29.36
N LEU A 3 -13.24 -2.92 28.34
CA LEU A 3 -11.91 -2.96 27.75
C LEU A 3 -11.84 -1.95 26.61
N LEU A 4 -10.70 -1.26 26.50
CA LEU A 4 -10.41 -0.31 25.43
C LEU A 4 -9.24 -0.85 24.59
N PHE A 5 -9.46 -1.01 23.28
CA PHE A 5 -8.42 -1.34 22.32
C PHE A 5 -8.13 -0.15 21.43
N ILE A 6 -6.87 0.27 21.36
CA ILE A 6 -6.40 1.45 20.65
C ILE A 6 -5.59 1.02 19.43
N THR A 7 -6.03 1.37 18.24
CA THR A 7 -5.25 1.24 17.02
C THR A 7 -4.58 2.59 16.74
N ASN A 8 -3.31 2.68 17.05
CA ASN A 8 -2.52 3.90 16.91
C ASN A 8 -1.77 3.95 15.59
N GLY A 9 -1.50 5.16 15.07
CA GLY A 9 -0.89 5.37 13.77
C GLY A 9 -1.78 4.95 12.60
N GLY A 10 -1.29 5.11 11.38
CA GLY A 10 -2.09 4.75 10.20
C GLY A 10 -1.29 4.76 8.90
N CYS A 11 -0.88 3.59 8.40
CA CYS A 11 -0.16 3.49 7.11
C CYS A 11 -0.98 4.00 5.92
N VAL A 12 -2.31 3.94 6.00
CA VAL A 12 -3.21 4.39 4.93
C VAL A 12 -3.81 5.78 5.19
N GLU A 13 -3.37 6.47 6.24
CA GLU A 13 -3.85 7.82 6.52
C GLU A 13 -3.51 8.76 5.37
N ASN A 14 -4.44 9.63 5.02
CA ASN A 14 -4.37 10.54 3.87
C ASN A 14 -4.23 9.84 2.50
N ALA A 15 -4.46 8.54 2.41
CA ALA A 15 -4.52 7.89 1.10
C ALA A 15 -5.62 8.51 0.23
N ALA A 16 -5.29 8.77 -1.02
CA ALA A 16 -6.22 9.39 -1.96
C ALA A 16 -6.24 8.64 -3.28
N LEU A 17 -7.43 8.55 -3.88
CA LEU A 17 -7.61 8.00 -5.22
C LEU A 17 -7.62 9.14 -6.26
N GLY A 18 -6.99 8.86 -7.39
CA GLY A 18 -7.20 9.63 -8.61
C GLY A 18 -8.20 8.93 -9.54
N SER A 19 -8.07 9.18 -10.83
CA SER A 19 -8.85 8.53 -11.87
C SER A 19 -8.02 8.29 -13.13
N GLN A 20 -8.62 7.70 -14.15
CA GLN A 20 -8.01 7.59 -15.47
C GLN A 20 -7.45 8.93 -15.98
N SER A 21 -8.12 10.05 -15.65
CA SER A 21 -7.81 11.39 -16.15
C SER A 21 -7.28 12.38 -15.11
N THR A 22 -7.25 12.01 -13.83
CA THR A 22 -6.79 12.89 -12.74
C THR A 22 -5.77 12.20 -11.85
N PRO A 23 -4.69 12.88 -11.46
CA PRO A 23 -3.74 12.35 -10.46
C PRO A 23 -4.41 12.16 -9.10
N ALA A 24 -3.87 11.26 -8.29
CA ALA A 24 -4.23 11.17 -6.89
C ALA A 24 -3.61 12.34 -6.09
N ALA A 25 -4.37 12.89 -5.14
CA ALA A 25 -3.86 13.97 -4.30
C ALA A 25 -2.73 13.47 -3.36
N TYR A 26 -1.66 14.24 -3.24
CA TYR A 26 -0.60 13.99 -2.27
C TYR A 26 -0.79 14.89 -1.07
N ASN A 27 -1.43 14.36 -0.02
CA ASN A 27 -1.72 15.08 1.22
C ASN A 27 -0.87 14.51 2.36
N THR A 28 0.03 15.31 2.91
CA THR A 28 0.91 14.94 4.03
C THR A 28 0.51 15.61 5.34
N ALA A 29 -0.60 16.34 5.36
CA ALA A 29 -1.04 17.06 6.54
C ALA A 29 -1.44 16.11 7.67
N LEU A 30 -0.93 16.34 8.87
CA LEU A 30 -1.30 15.67 10.11
C LEU A 30 -2.10 16.61 10.99
N GLY A 31 -2.69 16.10 12.08
CA GLY A 31 -3.50 16.93 12.99
C GLY A 31 -4.96 17.11 12.54
N GLN A 32 -5.43 16.23 11.65
CA GLN A 32 -6.80 16.25 11.13
C GLN A 32 -7.73 15.22 11.83
N GLY A 33 -7.29 14.66 12.96
CA GLY A 33 -8.07 13.66 13.72
C GLY A 33 -7.88 12.22 13.27
N GLY A 34 -6.80 11.90 12.58
CA GLY A 34 -6.44 10.55 12.16
C GLY A 34 -5.69 9.73 13.23
N GLY A 35 -5.21 8.56 12.85
CA GLY A 35 -4.48 7.65 13.75
C GLY A 35 -3.15 8.20 14.24
N TRP A 36 -2.45 9.01 13.42
CA TRP A 36 -1.23 9.70 13.84
C TRP A 36 -1.51 10.80 14.86
N ASP A 37 -2.57 11.58 14.66
CA ASP A 37 -2.99 12.63 15.59
C ASP A 37 -3.44 12.03 16.93
N LEU A 38 -4.21 10.95 16.91
CA LEU A 38 -4.56 10.20 18.10
C LEU A 38 -3.33 9.73 18.85
N TRP A 39 -2.37 9.11 18.16
CA TRP A 39 -1.17 8.59 18.82
C TRP A 39 -0.30 9.71 19.39
N ARG A 40 -0.13 10.83 18.70
CA ARG A 40 0.60 12.00 19.22
C ARG A 40 0.02 12.50 20.52
N ARG A 41 -1.31 12.67 20.60
CA ARG A 41 -2.00 13.11 21.82
C ARG A 41 -1.87 12.13 22.97
N ILE A 42 -1.84 10.83 22.69
CA ILE A 42 -1.61 9.80 23.70
C ILE A 42 -0.16 9.86 24.17
N ALA A 43 0.80 9.92 23.26
CA ALA A 43 2.23 9.98 23.58
C ALA A 43 2.65 11.24 24.36
N GLU A 44 1.88 12.33 24.28
CA GLU A 44 2.06 13.51 25.11
C GLU A 44 1.77 13.28 26.61
N GLN A 45 1.02 12.21 26.94
CA GLN A 45 0.62 11.92 28.31
C GLN A 45 1.69 11.14 29.08
N ASP A 46 2.41 10.25 28.38
CA ASP A 46 3.44 9.40 28.99
C ASP A 46 4.40 8.89 27.90
N GLU A 47 5.70 8.89 28.19
CA GLU A 47 6.76 8.42 27.27
C GLU A 47 6.64 6.93 26.93
N SER A 48 6.03 6.12 27.79
CA SER A 48 5.79 4.69 27.54
C SER A 48 4.81 4.43 26.37
N PHE A 49 4.08 5.46 25.94
CA PHE A 49 3.18 5.38 24.80
C PHE A 49 3.87 5.60 23.45
N GLY A 50 5.21 5.64 23.45
CA GLY A 50 6.03 5.61 22.24
C GLY A 50 6.25 6.98 21.61
N ASN A 51 6.84 6.93 20.40
CA ASN A 51 7.23 8.15 19.68
C ASN A 51 6.69 8.10 18.22
N PRO A 52 5.46 8.58 17.98
CA PRO A 52 4.83 8.54 16.66
C PRO A 52 5.62 9.30 15.59
N ASP A 53 6.35 10.36 15.96
CA ASP A 53 7.11 11.15 15.00
C ASP A 53 8.27 10.38 14.36
N LYS A 54 8.76 9.30 14.97
CA LYS A 54 9.72 8.39 14.33
C LYS A 54 9.18 7.73 13.07
N PHE A 55 7.88 7.62 12.96
CA PHE A 55 7.21 6.89 11.87
C PHE A 55 6.61 7.82 10.82
N CYS A 56 6.09 8.97 11.22
CA CYS A 56 5.33 9.85 10.32
C CYS A 56 6.00 11.19 9.98
N TYR A 57 7.27 11.38 10.38
CA TYR A 57 7.95 12.69 10.18
C TYR A 57 8.36 12.96 8.72
N ASP A 58 8.57 11.93 7.92
CA ASP A 58 9.12 12.08 6.57
C ASP A 58 8.28 11.35 5.51
N PRO A 59 7.18 11.96 5.05
CA PRO A 59 6.36 11.40 3.98
C PRO A 59 7.10 11.18 2.66
N GLU A 60 8.19 11.88 2.40
CA GLU A 60 9.00 11.64 1.19
C GLU A 60 9.67 10.26 1.21
N GLN A 61 9.99 9.73 2.39
CA GLN A 61 10.52 8.38 2.55
C GLN A 61 9.44 7.32 2.72
N THR A 62 8.27 7.68 3.28
CA THR A 62 7.25 6.70 3.65
C THR A 62 6.15 6.52 2.60
N ASN A 63 6.11 7.37 1.57
CA ASN A 63 5.12 7.24 0.52
C ASN A 63 5.48 6.19 -0.52
N TRP A 64 4.47 5.64 -1.13
CA TRP A 64 4.55 5.09 -2.47
C TRP A 64 3.25 5.39 -3.23
N MET A 65 3.30 5.19 -4.54
CA MET A 65 2.17 5.30 -5.42
C MET A 65 1.79 3.94 -5.97
N SER A 66 0.53 3.61 -5.93
CA SER A 66 0.01 2.43 -6.60
C SER A 66 -1.09 2.77 -7.58
N ALA A 67 -1.47 1.81 -8.42
CA ALA A 67 -2.63 1.91 -9.28
C ALA A 67 -3.27 0.54 -9.48
N THR A 68 -4.58 0.52 -9.54
CA THR A 68 -5.32 -0.66 -10.01
C THR A 68 -5.59 -0.48 -11.48
N VAL A 69 -5.13 -1.43 -12.30
CA VAL A 69 -5.41 -1.49 -13.73
C VAL A 69 -6.46 -2.55 -14.02
N THR A 70 -7.49 -2.18 -14.76
CA THR A 70 -8.48 -3.11 -15.32
C THR A 70 -8.36 -3.07 -16.84
N THR A 71 -8.07 -4.21 -17.48
CA THR A 71 -8.08 -4.28 -18.93
C THR A 71 -9.53 -4.37 -19.43
N LEU A 72 -9.84 -3.64 -20.49
CA LEU A 72 -11.21 -3.53 -21.00
C LEU A 72 -11.45 -4.46 -22.20
N ASP A 73 -10.39 -4.86 -22.88
CA ASP A 73 -10.41 -5.72 -24.06
C ASP A 73 -9.22 -6.70 -24.11
N GLY A 74 -9.09 -7.43 -25.22
CA GLY A 74 -8.07 -8.47 -25.40
C GLY A 74 -6.68 -7.98 -25.87
N ARG A 75 -6.43 -6.67 -25.98
CA ARG A 75 -5.16 -6.15 -26.53
C ARG A 75 -3.99 -6.24 -25.56
N ILE A 76 -4.21 -5.99 -24.28
CA ILE A 76 -3.16 -5.99 -23.24
C ILE A 76 -2.80 -7.40 -22.75
N PRO A 77 -3.75 -8.33 -22.51
CA PRO A 77 -3.45 -9.65 -21.95
C PRO A 77 -2.33 -10.44 -22.64
N PRO A 78 -2.14 -10.40 -23.96
CA PRO A 78 -1.03 -11.09 -24.64
C PRO A 78 0.36 -10.63 -24.21
N TYR A 79 0.52 -9.33 -23.90
CA TYR A 79 1.80 -8.78 -23.38
C TYR A 79 2.09 -9.28 -21.97
N VAL A 80 1.06 -9.36 -21.12
CA VAL A 80 1.17 -9.95 -19.77
C VAL A 80 1.55 -11.45 -19.91
N GLN A 81 0.88 -12.19 -20.78
CA GLN A 81 1.17 -13.61 -21.05
C GLN A 81 2.60 -13.83 -21.54
N LYS A 82 3.10 -12.96 -22.40
CA LYS A 82 4.47 -13.05 -22.94
C LYS A 82 5.52 -12.99 -21.82
N ILE A 83 5.32 -12.14 -20.82
CA ILE A 83 6.24 -11.99 -19.67
C ILE A 83 6.04 -13.14 -18.68
N CYS A 84 4.82 -13.42 -18.28
CA CYS A 84 4.50 -14.42 -17.26
C CYS A 84 4.60 -15.85 -17.77
N ARG A 85 4.55 -16.06 -19.09
CA ARG A 85 4.51 -17.38 -19.77
C ARG A 85 3.36 -18.26 -19.27
N ARG A 86 2.27 -17.64 -18.88
CA ARG A 86 1.04 -18.28 -18.40
C ARG A 86 -0.15 -17.60 -19.03
N ASP A 87 -1.17 -18.39 -19.38
CA ASP A 87 -2.45 -17.84 -19.84
C ASP A 87 -3.14 -17.11 -18.67
N PRO A 88 -3.37 -15.79 -18.79
CA PRO A 88 -4.00 -14.99 -17.72
C PRO A 88 -5.42 -15.44 -17.38
N PHE A 89 -6.10 -16.13 -18.30
CA PHE A 89 -7.49 -16.58 -18.15
C PHE A 89 -7.62 -18.06 -17.78
N SER A 90 -6.51 -18.75 -17.49
CA SER A 90 -6.49 -20.16 -17.12
C SER A 90 -7.14 -20.50 -15.77
N GLY A 91 -7.58 -19.52 -15.00
CA GLY A 91 -8.09 -19.71 -13.64
C GLY A 91 -7.00 -20.05 -12.61
N LYS A 92 -5.73 -19.92 -12.99
CA LYS A 92 -4.56 -20.08 -12.11
C LYS A 92 -3.91 -18.72 -11.84
N VAL A 93 -2.98 -18.68 -10.89
CA VAL A 93 -2.18 -17.46 -10.60
C VAL A 93 -1.40 -17.04 -11.84
N VAL A 94 -1.50 -15.79 -12.23
CA VAL A 94 -0.89 -15.23 -13.45
C VAL A 94 0.59 -14.94 -13.26
N THR A 95 0.93 -14.03 -12.34
CA THR A 95 2.34 -13.64 -12.12
C THR A 95 3.08 -14.60 -11.19
N GLY A 96 2.40 -15.23 -10.25
CA GLY A 96 3.00 -16.11 -9.25
C GLY A 96 3.76 -15.38 -8.14
N GLY A 97 3.81 -14.07 -8.21
CA GLY A 97 4.49 -13.14 -7.31
C GLY A 97 4.48 -11.75 -7.92
N ILE A 98 5.31 -10.87 -7.40
CA ILE A 98 5.49 -9.51 -7.92
C ILE A 98 6.52 -9.54 -9.05
N VAL A 99 6.20 -8.91 -10.17
CA VAL A 99 7.12 -8.65 -11.28
C VAL A 99 7.66 -7.24 -11.12
N THR A 100 8.95 -7.11 -10.84
CA THR A 100 9.62 -5.82 -10.72
C THR A 100 10.39 -5.51 -11.99
N VAL A 101 10.21 -4.32 -12.53
CA VAL A 101 10.93 -3.83 -13.70
C VAL A 101 12.24 -3.21 -13.24
N LYS A 102 13.33 -3.92 -13.42
CA LYS A 102 14.67 -3.55 -12.93
C LYS A 102 15.12 -2.16 -13.41
N ASP A 103 14.85 -1.84 -14.67
CA ASP A 103 15.31 -0.62 -15.32
C ASP A 103 14.28 0.53 -15.25
N SER A 104 13.21 0.35 -14.47
CA SER A 104 12.23 1.42 -14.25
C SER A 104 12.76 2.48 -13.29
N ASN A 105 12.68 3.73 -13.68
CA ASN A 105 13.01 4.87 -12.83
C ASN A 105 12.08 4.95 -11.59
N TRP A 106 10.85 4.46 -11.71
CA TRP A 106 9.90 4.37 -10.59
C TRP A 106 10.10 3.14 -9.73
N LEU A 107 11.02 2.23 -10.10
CA LEU A 107 11.07 0.86 -9.59
C LEU A 107 9.68 0.22 -9.69
N LEU A 108 9.08 0.36 -10.87
CA LEU A 108 7.72 -0.08 -11.14
C LEU A 108 7.61 -1.59 -10.99
N SER A 109 6.63 -1.99 -10.22
CA SER A 109 6.31 -3.40 -9.98
C SER A 109 4.83 -3.63 -10.22
N TRP A 110 4.48 -4.85 -10.59
CA TRP A 110 3.09 -5.21 -10.87
C TRP A 110 2.79 -6.67 -10.58
N THR A 111 1.52 -6.98 -10.36
CA THR A 111 1.07 -8.34 -10.11
C THR A 111 -0.36 -8.54 -10.60
N PHE A 112 -0.62 -9.73 -11.13
CA PHE A 112 -1.95 -10.24 -11.43
C PHE A 112 -2.14 -11.55 -10.68
N ASN A 113 -3.09 -11.57 -9.79
CA ASN A 113 -3.53 -12.78 -9.10
C ASN A 113 -4.33 -13.68 -10.04
N ARG A 114 -4.91 -14.75 -9.52
CA ARG A 114 -5.86 -15.59 -10.23
C ARG A 114 -7.02 -14.74 -10.75
N GLN A 115 -7.38 -14.93 -12.02
CA GLN A 115 -8.52 -14.28 -12.65
C GLN A 115 -9.68 -15.25 -12.87
N PRO A 116 -10.94 -14.82 -12.71
CA PRO A 116 -11.34 -13.50 -12.20
C PRO A 116 -10.93 -13.33 -10.72
N GLN A 117 -10.54 -12.11 -10.37
CA GLN A 117 -10.20 -11.74 -8.99
C GLN A 117 -11.46 -11.46 -8.17
N PHE A 118 -12.49 -10.95 -8.81
CA PHE A 118 -13.78 -10.63 -8.21
C PHE A 118 -14.90 -11.43 -8.87
N ARG A 119 -15.92 -11.76 -8.08
CA ARG A 119 -17.06 -12.58 -8.53
C ARG A 119 -17.76 -11.98 -9.76
N GLU A 120 -17.97 -10.66 -9.75
CA GLU A 120 -18.70 -9.94 -10.79
C GLU A 120 -17.78 -9.36 -11.88
N GLN A 121 -16.50 -9.77 -11.90
CA GLN A 121 -15.55 -9.32 -12.92
C GLN A 121 -15.96 -9.86 -14.29
N PRO A 122 -16.13 -8.99 -15.30
CA PRO A 122 -16.46 -9.43 -16.65
C PRO A 122 -15.44 -10.40 -17.24
N LYS A 123 -15.92 -11.36 -18.02
CA LYS A 123 -15.04 -12.30 -18.73
C LYS A 123 -14.14 -11.55 -19.72
N GLY A 124 -12.88 -11.95 -19.79
CA GLY A 124 -11.89 -11.34 -20.68
C GLY A 124 -11.23 -10.08 -20.13
N GLN A 125 -11.62 -9.62 -18.97
CA GLN A 125 -10.92 -8.54 -18.26
C GLN A 125 -9.90 -9.10 -17.26
N LEU A 126 -8.76 -8.41 -17.15
CA LEU A 126 -7.78 -8.64 -16.08
C LEU A 126 -7.85 -7.47 -15.11
N VAL A 127 -7.78 -7.77 -13.82
CA VAL A 127 -7.58 -6.79 -12.77
C VAL A 127 -6.23 -7.03 -12.12
N GLY A 128 -5.38 -6.03 -12.10
CA GLY A 128 -4.03 -6.12 -11.57
C GLY A 128 -3.65 -4.89 -10.75
N TRP A 129 -2.55 -5.03 -10.05
CA TRP A 129 -1.99 -3.99 -9.20
C TRP A 129 -0.61 -3.60 -9.73
N ILE A 130 -0.40 -2.30 -9.85
CA ILE A 130 0.86 -1.66 -10.23
C ILE A 130 1.28 -0.76 -9.08
N TYR A 131 2.58 -0.67 -8.79
CA TYR A 131 3.09 0.32 -7.85
C TYR A 131 4.50 0.76 -8.20
N GLY A 132 4.87 1.96 -7.76
CA GLY A 132 6.21 2.50 -7.87
C GLY A 132 6.68 3.01 -6.51
N LEU A 133 7.92 2.67 -6.14
CA LEU A 133 8.50 3.10 -4.87
C LEU A 133 9.15 4.49 -4.96
N PHE A 134 9.62 4.88 -6.15
CA PHE A 134 10.23 6.18 -6.39
C PHE A 134 9.21 7.11 -7.06
N SER A 135 8.21 7.51 -6.29
CA SER A 135 7.06 8.27 -6.79
C SER A 135 7.40 9.70 -7.26
N ASP A 136 8.54 10.23 -6.81
CA ASP A 136 9.07 11.57 -7.09
C ASP A 136 9.90 11.67 -8.39
N ARG A 137 10.31 10.52 -8.94
CA ARG A 137 11.18 10.47 -10.12
C ARG A 137 10.39 10.51 -11.43
N PRO A 138 10.92 11.14 -12.49
CA PRO A 138 10.34 11.04 -13.82
C PRO A 138 10.45 9.62 -14.36
N GLY A 139 9.38 9.12 -14.98
CA GLY A 139 9.35 7.80 -15.61
C GLY A 139 10.29 7.67 -16.81
N ASN A 140 10.43 6.46 -17.31
CA ASN A 140 11.25 6.15 -18.49
C ASN A 140 10.57 6.64 -19.78
N TYR A 141 9.27 6.44 -19.89
CA TYR A 141 8.42 6.86 -21.00
C TYR A 141 7.72 8.17 -20.68
N ILE A 142 6.94 8.20 -19.59
CA ILE A 142 6.29 9.39 -19.06
C ILE A 142 7.33 10.21 -18.30
N LYS A 143 7.84 11.30 -18.88
CA LYS A 143 8.88 12.15 -18.32
C LYS A 143 8.39 13.03 -17.15
N LYS A 144 7.65 12.44 -16.21
CA LYS A 144 6.91 13.08 -15.13
C LYS A 144 6.96 12.21 -13.88
N PRO A 145 7.02 12.78 -12.65
CA PRO A 145 6.95 12.00 -11.43
C PRO A 145 5.68 11.16 -11.35
N MET A 146 5.78 9.90 -10.89
CA MET A 146 4.62 8.99 -10.83
C MET A 146 3.47 9.60 -10.02
N ARG A 147 3.77 10.27 -8.91
CA ARG A 147 2.77 10.93 -8.05
C ARG A 147 2.02 12.09 -8.70
N ALA A 148 2.53 12.60 -9.82
CA ALA A 148 1.87 13.64 -10.61
C ALA A 148 1.15 13.09 -11.85
N CYS A 149 1.16 11.77 -12.04
CA CYS A 149 0.56 11.11 -13.19
C CYS A 149 -0.93 10.79 -12.98
N THR A 150 -1.69 10.91 -14.06
CA THR A 150 -3.04 10.36 -14.16
C THR A 150 -2.99 8.84 -14.27
N GLY A 151 -4.13 8.16 -14.12
CA GLY A 151 -4.20 6.72 -14.35
C GLY A 151 -3.78 6.32 -15.77
N LYS A 152 -4.20 7.09 -16.79
CA LYS A 152 -3.77 6.89 -18.17
C LYS A 152 -2.24 6.93 -18.29
N GLU A 153 -1.59 7.95 -17.73
CA GLU A 153 -0.12 8.10 -17.80
C GLU A 153 0.62 6.96 -17.09
N ILE A 154 0.12 6.50 -15.94
CA ILE A 154 0.69 5.32 -15.26
C ILE A 154 0.52 4.07 -16.12
N CYS A 155 -0.63 3.89 -16.76
CA CYS A 155 -0.86 2.81 -17.69
C CYS A 155 0.13 2.87 -18.88
N MET A 156 0.34 4.04 -19.46
CA MET A 156 1.29 4.23 -20.57
C MET A 156 2.71 3.81 -20.18
N GLU A 157 3.20 4.22 -19.02
CA GLU A 157 4.51 3.78 -18.50
C GLU A 157 4.59 2.27 -18.32
N TRP A 158 3.54 1.66 -17.77
CA TRP A 158 3.47 0.21 -17.61
C TRP A 158 3.45 -0.52 -18.95
N LEU A 159 2.66 -0.07 -19.93
CA LEU A 159 2.61 -0.63 -21.29
C LEU A 159 3.97 -0.55 -22.00
N TYR A 160 4.69 0.56 -21.83
CA TYR A 160 6.06 0.70 -22.32
C TYR A 160 6.95 -0.42 -21.77
N HIS A 161 6.90 -0.68 -20.47
CA HIS A 161 7.67 -1.75 -19.84
C HIS A 161 7.16 -3.16 -20.16
N LEU A 162 5.93 -3.33 -20.60
CA LEU A 162 5.45 -4.59 -21.17
C LEU A 162 5.97 -4.85 -22.58
N GLY A 163 6.57 -3.87 -23.24
CA GLY A 163 7.08 -3.95 -24.60
C GLY A 163 6.01 -3.74 -25.67
N VAL A 164 4.98 -2.97 -25.36
CA VAL A 164 4.01 -2.48 -26.36
C VAL A 164 4.75 -1.49 -27.29
N PRO A 165 4.53 -1.52 -28.62
CA PRO A 165 5.08 -0.54 -29.53
C PRO A 165 4.68 0.89 -29.14
N GLU A 166 5.65 1.83 -29.10
CA GLU A 166 5.40 3.18 -28.62
C GLU A 166 4.24 3.91 -29.33
N ALA A 167 4.06 3.64 -30.63
CA ALA A 167 2.97 4.21 -31.41
C ALA A 167 1.55 3.73 -30.98
N GLU A 168 1.47 2.63 -30.24
CA GLU A 168 0.20 2.05 -29.80
C GLU A 168 -0.11 2.35 -28.31
N ILE A 169 0.90 2.79 -27.53
CA ILE A 169 0.80 2.93 -26.07
C ILE A 169 -0.33 3.86 -25.66
N GLU A 170 -0.38 5.04 -26.26
CA GLU A 170 -1.38 6.04 -25.86
C GLU A 170 -2.80 5.59 -26.14
N GLU A 171 -3.02 5.04 -27.32
CA GLU A 171 -4.34 4.53 -27.75
C GLU A 171 -4.79 3.35 -26.89
N MET A 172 -3.86 2.43 -26.57
CA MET A 172 -4.17 1.30 -25.71
C MET A 172 -4.45 1.75 -24.26
N ALA A 173 -3.69 2.69 -23.73
CA ALA A 173 -3.93 3.22 -22.38
C ALA A 173 -5.29 3.93 -22.28
N GLU A 174 -5.72 4.62 -23.34
CA GLU A 174 -6.99 5.33 -23.38
C GLU A 174 -8.20 4.40 -23.50
N HIS A 175 -8.12 3.37 -24.36
CA HIS A 175 -9.29 2.60 -24.78
C HIS A 175 -9.30 1.15 -24.28
N SER A 176 -8.14 0.57 -23.95
CA SER A 176 -8.03 -0.84 -23.52
C SER A 176 -7.82 -1.04 -22.02
N ALA A 177 -7.69 0.05 -21.26
CA ALA A 177 -7.52 -0.02 -19.81
C ALA A 177 -8.25 1.12 -19.10
N ASN A 178 -8.68 0.83 -17.87
CA ASN A 178 -9.03 1.84 -16.88
C ASN A 178 -8.08 1.69 -15.69
N THR A 179 -7.38 2.76 -15.35
CA THR A 179 -6.34 2.73 -14.33
C THR A 179 -6.64 3.78 -13.26
N ILE A 180 -6.75 3.35 -12.02
CA ILE A 180 -7.09 4.19 -10.88
C ILE A 180 -5.85 4.30 -9.97
N PRO A 181 -5.17 5.45 -9.95
CA PRO A 181 -4.04 5.69 -9.07
C PRO A 181 -4.49 5.84 -7.62
N CYS A 182 -3.62 5.41 -6.71
CA CYS A 182 -3.77 5.58 -5.27
C CYS A 182 -2.46 6.08 -4.69
N MET A 183 -2.45 7.29 -4.15
CA MET A 183 -1.31 7.86 -3.45
C MET A 183 -1.44 7.60 -1.96
N MET A 184 -0.38 7.05 -1.34
CA MET A 184 -0.36 6.66 0.07
C MET A 184 0.87 7.27 0.77
N PRO A 185 0.74 8.41 1.45
CA PRO A 185 1.87 9.15 2.04
C PRO A 185 2.62 8.38 3.12
N TYR A 186 1.94 7.52 3.87
CA TYR A 186 2.49 6.86 5.06
C TYR A 186 2.55 5.33 4.96
N ILE A 187 2.41 4.77 3.75
CA ILE A 187 2.24 3.32 3.58
C ILE A 187 3.42 2.49 4.10
N THR A 188 4.63 3.03 4.07
CA THR A 188 5.84 2.36 4.56
C THR A 188 6.34 2.94 5.90
N ALA A 189 5.52 3.73 6.59
CA ALA A 189 5.87 4.33 7.88
C ALA A 189 6.33 3.29 8.92
N CYS A 190 5.74 2.10 8.90
CA CYS A 190 6.11 0.99 9.77
C CYS A 190 7.56 0.47 9.55
N PHE A 191 8.21 0.80 8.44
CA PHE A 191 9.60 0.46 8.16
C PHE A 191 10.61 1.54 8.61
N MET A 192 10.14 2.68 9.09
CA MET A 192 11.05 3.74 9.52
C MET A 192 11.97 3.26 10.64
N PRO A 193 13.22 3.72 10.67
CA PRO A 193 14.18 3.37 11.71
C PRO A 193 13.63 3.67 13.10
N ARG A 194 13.67 2.69 13.98
CA ARG A 194 13.14 2.76 15.33
C ARG A 194 13.98 1.97 16.33
N THR A 195 13.80 2.29 17.60
CA THR A 195 14.39 1.57 18.74
C THR A 195 13.28 0.95 19.61
N ALA A 196 13.67 0.14 20.59
CA ALA A 196 12.73 -0.34 21.61
C ALA A 196 12.13 0.87 22.36
N GLY A 197 10.82 0.83 22.58
CA GLY A 197 10.08 1.93 23.23
C GLY A 197 9.53 2.99 22.26
N ASP A 198 9.97 3.04 20.99
CA ASP A 198 9.35 3.95 20.01
C ASP A 198 7.90 3.55 19.66
N ARG A 199 7.51 2.31 19.91
CA ARG A 199 6.11 1.85 19.88
C ARG A 199 5.66 1.50 21.29
N PRO A 200 4.41 1.81 21.68
CA PRO A 200 3.89 1.39 22.97
C PRO A 200 3.78 -0.14 23.00
N ASP A 201 4.04 -0.75 24.14
CA ASP A 201 3.75 -2.16 24.33
C ASP A 201 2.27 -2.46 24.14
N VAL A 202 1.94 -3.68 23.72
CA VAL A 202 0.54 -4.11 23.55
C VAL A 202 -0.27 -3.81 24.81
N VAL A 203 0.23 -4.22 25.97
CA VAL A 203 -0.32 -3.82 27.26
C VAL A 203 0.78 -3.11 28.04
N PRO A 204 0.78 -1.76 28.08
CA PRO A 204 1.77 -1.00 28.83
C PRO A 204 1.79 -1.37 30.30
N GLU A 205 2.95 -1.24 30.95
CA GLU A 205 3.08 -1.49 32.37
C GLU A 205 2.08 -0.69 33.20
N GLY A 206 1.33 -1.34 34.07
CA GLY A 206 0.28 -0.71 34.89
C GLY A 206 -1.08 -0.54 34.16
N ALA A 207 -1.19 -0.88 32.89
CA ALA A 207 -2.47 -0.85 32.20
C ALA A 207 -3.41 -1.95 32.75
N VAL A 208 -4.64 -1.56 33.11
CA VAL A 208 -5.63 -2.47 33.72
C VAL A 208 -6.71 -2.91 32.73
N ASN A 209 -7.11 -2.00 31.82
CA ASN A 209 -8.27 -2.20 30.98
C ASN A 209 -8.11 -1.63 29.57
N PHE A 210 -6.90 -1.32 29.13
CA PHE A 210 -6.64 -0.88 27.77
C PHE A 210 -5.40 -1.53 27.18
N ALA A 211 -5.36 -1.62 25.86
CA ALA A 211 -4.22 -2.13 25.10
C ALA A 211 -4.06 -1.40 23.76
N PHE A 212 -2.83 -1.33 23.27
CA PHE A 212 -2.53 -0.94 21.90
C PHE A 212 -2.51 -2.18 21.01
N ILE A 213 -3.09 -2.06 19.82
CA ILE A 213 -3.15 -3.16 18.86
C ILE A 213 -2.79 -2.67 17.45
N GLY A 214 -2.39 -3.59 16.59
CA GLY A 214 -2.06 -3.29 15.19
C GLY A 214 -0.57 -3.12 14.94
N GLN A 215 -0.24 -2.50 13.82
CA GLN A 215 1.14 -2.44 13.29
C GLN A 215 2.10 -1.61 14.15
N PHE A 216 1.57 -0.67 14.92
CA PHE A 216 2.37 0.25 15.73
C PHE A 216 2.31 -0.07 17.24
N ALA A 217 1.78 -1.22 17.62
CA ALA A 217 1.97 -1.77 18.96
C ALA A 217 3.25 -2.61 19.02
N GLY A 218 4.01 -2.50 20.09
CA GLY A 218 5.24 -3.25 20.34
C GLY A 218 4.96 -4.60 21.02
N THR A 219 5.67 -5.64 20.61
CA THR A 219 5.65 -6.94 21.27
C THR A 219 7.06 -7.53 21.30
N PRO A 220 7.44 -8.32 22.32
CA PRO A 220 8.77 -8.95 22.39
C PRO A 220 9.11 -9.84 21.19
N ARG A 221 8.12 -10.36 20.50
CA ARG A 221 8.27 -11.16 19.29
C ARG A 221 8.02 -10.31 18.04
N ASP A 222 8.68 -9.16 17.98
CA ASP A 222 8.56 -8.25 16.87
C ASP A 222 8.94 -8.91 15.54
N THR A 223 8.13 -8.70 14.55
CA THR A 223 8.35 -9.14 13.18
C THR A 223 7.87 -8.08 12.20
N ILE A 224 7.75 -8.47 10.95
CA ILE A 224 7.24 -7.59 9.91
C ILE A 224 5.73 -7.35 10.11
N PHE A 225 5.30 -6.10 9.94
CA PHE A 225 3.92 -5.62 9.90
C PHE A 225 3.08 -6.39 8.87
N THR A 226 2.53 -7.48 9.25
CA THR A 226 1.62 -8.29 8.46
C THR A 226 0.23 -8.28 9.10
N THR A 227 -0.75 -8.79 8.38
CA THR A 227 -2.07 -9.06 8.97
C THR A 227 -1.96 -9.98 10.19
N GLU A 228 -1.02 -10.95 10.14
CA GLU A 228 -0.71 -11.82 11.26
C GLU A 228 -0.26 -11.01 12.49
N TYR A 229 0.66 -10.05 12.29
CA TYR A 229 1.15 -9.21 13.39
C TYR A 229 0.02 -8.44 14.07
N SER A 230 -0.87 -7.84 13.28
CA SER A 230 -2.02 -7.11 13.81
C SER A 230 -2.99 -8.02 14.58
N MET A 231 -3.22 -9.24 14.11
CA MET A 231 -4.04 -10.23 14.83
C MET A 231 -3.35 -10.69 16.12
N ARG A 232 -2.06 -10.95 16.09
CA ARG A 232 -1.29 -11.41 17.24
C ARG A 232 -1.27 -10.37 18.36
N THR A 233 -1.07 -9.10 18.05
CA THR A 233 -1.19 -8.02 19.06
C THR A 233 -2.57 -7.97 19.68
N GLY A 234 -3.63 -8.19 18.89
CA GLY A 234 -4.99 -8.30 19.41
C GLY A 234 -5.20 -9.50 20.35
N MET A 235 -4.64 -10.66 20.00
CA MET A 235 -4.70 -11.87 20.85
C MET A 235 -3.89 -11.64 22.14
N GLU A 236 -2.67 -11.10 22.05
CA GLU A 236 -1.83 -10.77 23.19
C GLU A 236 -2.55 -9.81 24.15
N ALA A 237 -3.20 -8.77 23.61
CA ALA A 237 -3.99 -7.84 24.39
C ALA A 237 -5.09 -8.53 25.20
N VAL A 238 -5.86 -9.41 24.56
CA VAL A 238 -6.95 -10.13 25.20
C VAL A 238 -6.43 -11.10 26.27
N TYR A 239 -5.41 -11.90 25.96
CA TYR A 239 -4.85 -12.87 26.90
C TYR A 239 -4.25 -12.18 28.12
N THR A 240 -3.53 -11.08 27.92
CA THR A 240 -2.89 -10.34 29.03
C THR A 240 -3.93 -9.65 29.91
N LEU A 241 -4.90 -8.92 29.31
CA LEU A 241 -5.89 -8.17 30.08
C LEU A 241 -6.91 -9.07 30.81
N LEU A 242 -7.18 -10.25 30.28
CA LEU A 242 -8.11 -11.21 30.89
C LEU A 242 -7.41 -12.31 31.69
N VAL A 243 -6.06 -12.26 31.77
CA VAL A 243 -5.25 -13.27 32.49
C VAL A 243 -5.59 -14.70 32.00
N LEU A 244 -5.60 -14.87 30.67
CA LEU A 244 -5.87 -16.16 30.04
C LEU A 244 -4.53 -16.88 29.74
N ASP A 245 -4.50 -18.20 29.95
CA ASP A 245 -3.35 -19.08 29.63
C ASP A 245 -3.27 -19.43 28.13
#